data_60fdabcd20dd4508bfd21af41a286ee9
#
_entry.id   60fdabcd20dd4508bfd21af41a286ee9
#
_cell.length_a   1.000
_cell.length_b   1.000
_cell.length_c   1.000
_cell.angle_alpha   90.00
_cell.angle_beta   90.00
_cell.angle_gamma   90.00
#
_symmetry.space_group_name_H-M   'P 1'
#
loop_
_entity.id
_entity.type
_entity.pdbx_description
1 polymer ?
#
loop_
_entity_poly.entity_id
_entity_poly.type
_entity_poly.pdbx_seq_one_letter_code
_entity_poly.pdbx_strand_id
1 'polypeptide(L)'
;TRTKRDYVVRVTDADKAECATVARQWGKDYWDGDRCHGYGGYSYDGRWLPVAEAIARHYDLKPGMRILDVGCGKGFLLHEFTRAVPGIEIFGVDVSEYGLENAKEEVKPHVQLANATDLPFPDQHFDFVISLGALHNLYNYDLDKALKEIERVGKGSKYIMIESYRNEREKANLLYWQLTCYAFHTPDEWQWLMDQAGYSGDFGCIYFVCSYMFR
;
A
#
# COMPACT_ATOMS: atom_id res chain seq x y z
N THR A 1 -15.68 4.03 -4.29
CA THR A 1 -16.34 4.92 -3.31
C THR A 1 -15.53 6.20 -3.18
N ARG A 2 -16.16 7.37 -3.40
CA ARG A 2 -15.48 8.66 -3.18
C ARG A 2 -15.39 8.91 -1.68
N THR A 3 -14.22 8.72 -1.10
CA THR A 3 -13.94 9.10 0.29
C THR A 3 -14.04 10.62 0.41
N LYS A 4 -14.91 11.11 1.29
CA LYS A 4 -14.92 12.53 1.66
C LYS A 4 -13.77 12.76 2.65
N ARG A 5 -12.88 13.69 2.31
CA ARG A 5 -11.73 14.07 3.16
C ARG A 5 -11.88 15.54 3.53
N ASP A 6 -11.82 15.84 4.82
CA ASP A 6 -11.63 17.21 5.31
C ASP A 6 -10.14 17.39 5.62
N TYR A 7 -9.45 18.08 4.72
CA TYR A 7 -8.00 18.26 4.82
C TYR A 7 -7.61 19.28 5.90
N VAL A 8 -8.45 20.27 6.16
CA VAL A 8 -8.17 21.31 7.16
C VAL A 8 -8.34 20.74 8.57
N VAL A 9 -9.45 20.08 8.84
CA VAL A 9 -9.71 19.38 10.10
C VAL A 9 -8.56 18.43 10.45
N ARG A 10 -7.99 17.74 9.46
CA ARG A 10 -6.87 16.83 9.65
C ARG A 10 -5.62 17.47 10.26
N VAL A 11 -5.44 18.77 10.13
CA VAL A 11 -4.26 19.51 10.66
C VAL A 11 -4.61 20.47 11.81
N THR A 12 -5.90 20.68 12.09
CA THR A 12 -6.36 21.61 13.15
C THR A 12 -6.84 20.91 14.41
N ASP A 13 -7.33 19.66 14.32
CA ASP A 13 -7.95 18.95 15.43
C ASP A 13 -6.94 18.28 16.38
N ALA A 14 -5.71 18.07 15.92
CA ALA A 14 -4.64 17.46 16.72
C ALA A 14 -3.27 17.94 16.23
N ASP A 15 -2.26 17.84 17.08
CA ASP A 15 -0.87 18.08 16.69
C ASP A 15 -0.44 17.03 15.66
N LYS A 16 -0.29 17.48 14.43
CA LYS A 16 0.04 16.58 13.31
C LYS A 16 1.43 15.95 13.44
N ALA A 17 2.40 16.62 14.05
CA ALA A 17 3.74 16.08 14.22
C ALA A 17 3.75 14.94 15.24
N GLU A 18 3.01 15.11 16.35
CA GLU A 18 2.81 14.04 17.34
C GLU A 18 2.04 12.88 16.72
N CYS A 19 0.94 13.15 16.02
CA CYS A 19 0.17 12.11 15.31
C CYS A 19 1.03 11.32 14.32
N ALA A 20 1.90 11.99 13.56
CA ALA A 20 2.82 11.34 12.63
C ALA A 20 3.86 10.47 13.34
N THR A 21 4.37 10.91 14.48
CA THR A 21 5.32 10.14 15.29
C THR A 21 4.70 8.83 15.78
N VAL A 22 3.46 8.87 16.25
CA VAL A 22 2.70 7.68 16.66
C VAL A 22 2.38 6.79 15.45
N ALA A 23 1.89 7.39 14.37
CA ALA A 23 1.50 6.65 13.16
C ALA A 23 2.65 5.81 12.58
N ARG A 24 3.87 6.37 12.57
CA ARG A 24 5.08 5.72 12.02
C ARG A 24 5.62 4.56 12.86
N GLN A 25 5.06 4.30 14.03
CA GLN A 25 5.35 3.10 14.81
C GLN A 25 4.63 1.86 14.25
N TRP A 26 3.66 2.05 13.35
CA TRP A 26 2.86 0.99 12.72
C TRP A 26 2.18 0.05 13.72
N GLY A 27 2.02 0.50 14.97
CA GLY A 27 1.42 -0.25 16.07
C GLY A 27 -0.10 -0.15 16.09
N LYS A 28 -0.69 -0.58 17.23
CA LYS A 28 -2.13 -0.55 17.49
C LYS A 28 -2.76 0.82 17.22
N ASP A 29 -2.07 1.90 17.64
CA ASP A 29 -2.62 3.26 17.51
C ASP A 29 -2.79 3.69 16.06
N TYR A 30 -1.91 3.23 15.14
CA TYR A 30 -2.06 3.45 13.71
C TYR A 30 -3.27 2.72 13.11
N TRP A 31 -3.45 1.45 13.47
CA TRP A 31 -4.49 0.61 12.87
C TRP A 31 -5.86 0.80 13.52
N ASP A 32 -5.92 0.68 14.83
CA ASP A 32 -7.17 0.55 15.59
C ASP A 32 -7.31 1.58 16.73
N GLY A 33 -6.36 2.53 16.84
CA GLY A 33 -6.41 3.64 17.78
C GLY A 33 -7.26 4.81 17.30
N ASP A 34 -6.96 5.99 17.82
CA ASP A 34 -7.67 7.21 17.44
C ASP A 34 -7.44 7.55 15.95
N ARG A 35 -8.46 8.13 15.33
CA ARG A 35 -8.43 8.53 13.91
C ARG A 35 -7.32 9.56 13.62
N CYS A 36 -6.89 10.34 14.59
CA CYS A 36 -5.78 11.29 14.43
C CYS A 36 -4.44 10.55 14.14
N HIS A 37 -4.25 9.33 14.64
CA HIS A 37 -3.02 8.56 14.46
C HIS A 37 -3.00 7.67 13.21
N GLY A 38 -4.14 7.43 12.55
CA GLY A 38 -4.15 6.53 11.41
C GLY A 38 -5.53 6.20 10.87
N TYR A 39 -5.87 4.92 10.82
CA TYR A 39 -7.13 4.43 10.27
C TYR A 39 -8.34 4.69 11.15
N GLY A 40 -8.18 4.75 12.49
CA GLY A 40 -9.32 4.88 13.41
C GLY A 40 -10.19 3.63 13.47
N GLY A 41 -9.55 2.47 13.38
CA GLY A 41 -10.18 1.16 13.25
C GLY A 41 -10.11 0.64 11.81
N TYR A 42 -9.28 -0.37 11.59
CA TYR A 42 -9.12 -1.03 10.28
C TYR A 42 -9.58 -2.47 10.38
N SER A 43 -10.90 -2.66 10.19
CA SER A 43 -11.55 -3.97 10.25
C SER A 43 -11.98 -4.44 8.86
N TYR A 44 -12.06 -5.74 8.70
CA TYR A 44 -12.52 -6.37 7.47
C TYR A 44 -14.00 -6.08 7.20
N ASP A 45 -14.31 -5.62 5.99
CA ASP A 45 -15.66 -5.31 5.54
C ASP A 45 -15.95 -5.74 4.10
N GLY A 46 -15.03 -6.51 3.49
CA GLY A 46 -15.19 -7.02 2.12
C GLY A 46 -14.95 -6.00 1.00
N ARG A 47 -14.58 -4.75 1.33
CA ARG A 47 -14.40 -3.68 0.32
C ARG A 47 -13.31 -3.98 -0.72
N TRP A 48 -12.38 -4.87 -0.41
CA TRP A 48 -11.28 -5.24 -1.29
C TRP A 48 -11.64 -6.29 -2.34
N LEU A 49 -12.78 -6.98 -2.22
CA LEU A 49 -13.18 -8.00 -3.20
C LEU A 49 -13.28 -7.46 -4.64
N PRO A 50 -13.98 -6.34 -4.92
CA PRO A 50 -14.02 -5.79 -6.27
C PRO A 50 -12.64 -5.39 -6.82
N VAL A 51 -11.72 -5.00 -5.93
CA VAL A 51 -10.32 -4.66 -6.30
C VAL A 51 -9.57 -5.94 -6.68
N ALA A 52 -9.62 -6.98 -5.84
CA ALA A 52 -8.99 -8.27 -6.13
C ALA A 52 -9.52 -8.89 -7.44
N GLU A 53 -10.83 -8.86 -7.66
CA GLU A 53 -11.45 -9.35 -8.91
C GLU A 53 -11.00 -8.54 -10.14
N ALA A 54 -10.90 -7.22 -10.03
CA ALA A 54 -10.46 -6.37 -11.13
C ALA A 54 -8.98 -6.64 -11.49
N ILE A 55 -8.12 -6.75 -10.48
CA ILE A 55 -6.70 -7.07 -10.63
C ILE A 55 -6.54 -8.48 -11.21
N ALA A 56 -7.26 -9.46 -10.66
CA ALA A 56 -7.20 -10.85 -11.14
C ALA A 56 -7.57 -10.96 -12.63
N ARG A 57 -8.60 -10.25 -13.07
CA ARG A 57 -8.97 -10.20 -14.50
C ARG A 57 -7.93 -9.49 -15.36
N HIS A 58 -7.41 -8.35 -14.87
CA HIS A 58 -6.46 -7.54 -15.63
C HIS A 58 -5.14 -8.27 -15.90
N TYR A 59 -4.62 -8.94 -14.87
CA TYR A 59 -3.35 -9.67 -14.94
C TYR A 59 -3.52 -11.17 -15.24
N ASP A 60 -4.74 -11.62 -15.57
CA ASP A 60 -5.05 -13.03 -15.89
C ASP A 60 -4.55 -14.01 -14.82
N LEU A 61 -4.76 -13.65 -13.53
CA LEU A 61 -4.33 -14.48 -12.40
C LEU A 61 -5.11 -15.80 -12.36
N LYS A 62 -4.42 -16.91 -12.10
CA LYS A 62 -4.96 -18.27 -12.17
C LYS A 62 -4.65 -19.08 -10.92
N PRO A 63 -5.44 -20.14 -10.65
CA PRO A 63 -5.09 -21.13 -9.63
C PRO A 63 -3.66 -21.64 -9.78
N GLY A 64 -2.95 -21.80 -8.67
CA GLY A 64 -1.56 -22.23 -8.63
C GLY A 64 -0.52 -21.14 -8.88
N MET A 65 -0.93 -19.92 -9.26
CA MET A 65 -0.02 -18.79 -9.30
C MET A 65 0.30 -18.30 -7.88
N ARG A 66 1.55 -17.86 -7.68
CA ARG A 66 2.03 -17.28 -6.42
C ARG A 66 1.98 -15.77 -6.49
N ILE A 67 1.28 -15.14 -5.54
CA ILE A 67 1.21 -13.69 -5.41
C ILE A 67 1.86 -13.21 -4.11
N LEU A 68 2.56 -12.07 -4.18
CA LEU A 68 3.13 -11.38 -3.02
C LEU A 68 2.47 -10.00 -2.87
N ASP A 69 1.99 -9.69 -1.66
CA ASP A 69 1.57 -8.33 -1.26
C ASP A 69 2.63 -7.71 -0.35
N VAL A 70 3.30 -6.65 -0.83
CA VAL A 70 4.35 -5.93 -0.10
C VAL A 70 3.74 -4.74 0.62
N GLY A 71 3.73 -4.78 1.95
CA GLY A 71 2.96 -3.86 2.79
C GLY A 71 1.51 -4.33 2.96
N CYS A 72 1.32 -5.62 3.24
CA CYS A 72 0.01 -6.27 3.25
C CYS A 72 -0.88 -5.90 4.45
N GLY A 73 -0.33 -5.28 5.50
CA GLY A 73 -1.05 -4.91 6.72
C GLY A 73 -1.77 -6.11 7.35
N LYS A 74 -3.09 -5.99 7.53
CA LYS A 74 -3.92 -7.08 8.06
C LYS A 74 -4.34 -8.13 7.01
N GLY A 75 -3.74 -8.11 5.82
CA GLY A 75 -3.91 -9.11 4.78
C GLY A 75 -5.30 -9.19 4.15
N PHE A 76 -6.13 -8.13 4.25
CA PHE A 76 -7.50 -8.16 3.75
C PHE A 76 -7.56 -8.31 2.22
N LEU A 77 -6.63 -7.71 1.49
CA LEU A 77 -6.54 -7.89 0.03
C LEU A 77 -6.14 -9.33 -0.34
N LEU A 78 -5.16 -9.89 0.37
CA LEU A 78 -4.75 -11.30 0.17
C LEU A 78 -5.92 -12.27 0.40
N HIS A 79 -6.71 -12.05 1.45
CA HIS A 79 -7.94 -12.83 1.66
C HIS A 79 -8.88 -12.74 0.47
N GLU A 80 -9.07 -11.56 -0.10
CA GLU A 80 -9.97 -11.40 -1.26
C GLU A 80 -9.40 -12.03 -2.54
N PHE A 81 -8.09 -12.08 -2.70
CA PHE A 81 -7.50 -12.83 -3.80
C PHE A 81 -7.81 -14.33 -3.73
N THR A 82 -7.83 -14.94 -2.55
CA THR A 82 -8.22 -16.35 -2.41
C THR A 82 -9.68 -16.60 -2.79
N ARG A 83 -10.55 -15.60 -2.63
CA ARG A 83 -11.95 -15.65 -3.03
C ARG A 83 -12.15 -15.37 -4.52
N ALA A 84 -11.40 -14.41 -5.05
CA ALA A 84 -11.47 -14.03 -6.48
C ALA A 84 -10.88 -15.11 -7.39
N VAL A 85 -9.83 -15.81 -6.93
CA VAL A 85 -9.12 -16.85 -7.67
C VAL A 85 -8.90 -18.05 -6.74
N PRO A 86 -9.88 -18.93 -6.58
CA PRO A 86 -9.74 -20.14 -5.74
C PRO A 86 -8.53 -20.99 -6.19
N GLY A 87 -7.64 -21.31 -5.25
CA GLY A 87 -6.41 -22.05 -5.51
C GLY A 87 -5.18 -21.20 -5.84
N ILE A 88 -5.27 -19.87 -5.75
CA ILE A 88 -4.09 -19.00 -5.81
C ILE A 88 -3.27 -19.14 -4.51
N GLU A 89 -1.96 -19.08 -4.62
CA GLU A 89 -1.04 -19.13 -3.47
C GLU A 89 -0.70 -17.70 -3.04
N ILE A 90 -1.05 -17.34 -1.81
CA ILE A 90 -0.88 -16.00 -1.27
C ILE A 90 0.34 -15.90 -0.36
N PHE A 91 1.07 -14.80 -0.46
CA PHE A 91 2.17 -14.43 0.42
C PHE A 91 2.07 -12.93 0.74
N GLY A 92 2.42 -12.55 1.96
CA GLY A 92 2.44 -11.14 2.33
C GLY A 92 3.59 -10.79 3.27
N VAL A 93 4.06 -9.57 3.16
CA VAL A 93 5.03 -9.00 4.09
C VAL A 93 4.58 -7.63 4.55
N ASP A 94 4.84 -7.32 5.83
CA ASP A 94 4.64 -6.00 6.39
C ASP A 94 5.66 -5.74 7.51
N VAL A 95 5.93 -4.48 7.82
CA VAL A 95 6.78 -4.06 8.94
C VAL A 95 5.99 -3.93 10.24
N SER A 96 4.67 -4.00 10.19
CA SER A 96 3.76 -3.89 11.33
C SER A 96 3.51 -5.25 11.98
N GLU A 97 4.17 -5.54 13.08
CA GLU A 97 3.86 -6.73 13.90
C GLU A 97 2.36 -6.76 14.27
N TYR A 98 1.83 -5.61 14.75
CA TYR A 98 0.42 -5.50 15.10
C TYR A 98 -0.51 -5.80 13.92
N GLY A 99 -0.19 -5.30 12.72
CA GLY A 99 -0.96 -5.57 11.51
C GLY A 99 -1.03 -7.07 11.22
N LEU A 100 0.10 -7.75 11.26
CA LEU A 100 0.24 -9.18 11.01
C LEU A 100 -0.45 -10.04 12.08
N GLU A 101 -0.29 -9.71 13.36
CA GLU A 101 -0.97 -10.40 14.47
C GLU A 101 -2.50 -10.28 14.38
N ASN A 102 -3.00 -9.17 13.82
CA ASN A 102 -4.42 -8.90 13.61
C ASN A 102 -4.87 -9.13 12.16
N ALA A 103 -4.11 -9.87 11.38
CA ALA A 103 -4.53 -10.34 10.06
C ALA A 103 -5.69 -11.32 10.19
N LYS A 104 -6.43 -11.52 9.08
CA LYS A 104 -7.46 -12.55 9.04
C LYS A 104 -6.85 -13.93 9.32
N GLU A 105 -7.55 -14.76 10.07
CA GLU A 105 -7.06 -16.08 10.51
C GLU A 105 -6.60 -16.95 9.32
N GLU A 106 -7.33 -16.89 8.20
CA GLU A 106 -7.01 -17.65 6.98
C GLU A 106 -5.73 -17.15 6.29
N VAL A 107 -5.33 -15.90 6.55
CA VAL A 107 -4.16 -15.24 5.92
C VAL A 107 -2.92 -15.32 6.81
N LYS A 108 -3.09 -15.38 8.14
CA LYS A 108 -1.98 -15.41 9.11
C LYS A 108 -0.85 -16.39 8.78
N PRO A 109 -1.11 -17.62 8.34
CA PRO A 109 -0.04 -18.55 7.99
C PRO A 109 0.81 -18.15 6.76
N HIS A 110 0.34 -17.17 6.00
CA HIS A 110 0.89 -16.76 4.71
C HIS A 110 1.54 -15.37 4.75
N VAL A 111 1.60 -14.76 5.92
CA VAL A 111 2.20 -13.42 6.09
C VAL A 111 3.33 -13.46 7.10
N GLN A 112 4.34 -12.60 6.90
CA GLN A 112 5.50 -12.53 7.78
C GLN A 112 6.05 -11.12 7.92
N LEU A 113 6.74 -10.87 9.03
CA LEU A 113 7.43 -9.61 9.29
C LEU A 113 8.64 -9.50 8.36
N ALA A 114 8.66 -8.51 7.49
CA ALA A 114 9.82 -8.19 6.65
C ALA A 114 9.76 -6.74 6.15
N ASN A 115 10.93 -6.22 5.79
CA ASN A 115 11.05 -4.91 5.16
C ASN A 115 11.04 -5.06 3.63
N ALA A 116 10.35 -4.16 2.94
CA ALA A 116 10.32 -4.14 1.48
C ALA A 116 11.71 -3.96 0.84
N THR A 117 12.68 -3.44 1.59
CA THR A 117 14.08 -3.25 1.13
C THR A 117 14.93 -4.50 1.19
N ASP A 118 14.43 -5.60 1.77
CA ASP A 118 15.12 -6.90 1.91
C ASP A 118 14.05 -7.99 2.02
N LEU A 119 13.55 -8.45 0.87
CA LEU A 119 12.48 -9.44 0.81
C LEU A 119 13.03 -10.85 1.01
N PRO A 120 12.53 -11.63 1.97
CA PRO A 120 13.06 -12.95 2.33
C PRO A 120 12.61 -14.06 1.36
N PHE A 121 12.69 -13.78 0.06
CA PHE A 121 12.27 -14.70 -0.99
C PHE A 121 13.34 -14.83 -2.08
N PRO A 122 13.40 -15.98 -2.76
CA PRO A 122 14.29 -16.16 -3.90
C PRO A 122 13.94 -15.25 -5.09
N ASP A 123 14.90 -15.05 -5.99
CA ASP A 123 14.69 -14.37 -7.25
C ASP A 123 13.59 -15.06 -8.07
N GLN A 124 12.81 -14.27 -8.80
CA GLN A 124 11.78 -14.76 -9.73
C GLN A 124 10.81 -15.79 -9.12
N HIS A 125 10.45 -15.57 -7.85
CA HIS A 125 9.61 -16.52 -7.10
C HIS A 125 8.11 -16.34 -7.37
N PHE A 126 7.66 -15.10 -7.60
CA PHE A 126 6.25 -14.75 -7.67
C PHE A 126 5.77 -14.49 -9.10
N ASP A 127 4.57 -15.00 -9.42
CA ASP A 127 3.89 -14.76 -10.69
C ASP A 127 3.26 -13.36 -10.74
N PHE A 128 2.89 -12.83 -9.59
CA PHE A 128 2.39 -11.46 -9.44
C PHE A 128 2.87 -10.84 -8.13
N VAL A 129 3.37 -9.60 -8.19
CA VAL A 129 3.76 -8.82 -7.00
C VAL A 129 2.92 -7.55 -6.96
N ILE A 130 2.34 -7.26 -5.81
CA ILE A 130 1.53 -6.06 -5.60
C ILE A 130 1.98 -5.29 -4.37
N SER A 131 1.85 -3.96 -4.41
CA SER A 131 2.01 -3.09 -3.24
C SER A 131 1.02 -1.95 -3.33
N LEU A 132 0.06 -1.88 -2.40
CA LEU A 132 -0.97 -0.84 -2.40
C LEU A 132 -0.82 0.11 -1.20
N GLY A 133 -0.40 1.34 -1.47
CA GLY A 133 -0.36 2.39 -0.45
C GLY A 133 0.75 2.23 0.59
N ALA A 134 1.80 1.46 0.31
CA ALA A 134 2.90 1.22 1.25
C ALA A 134 4.19 1.96 0.88
N LEU A 135 4.63 1.92 -0.37
CA LEU A 135 5.98 2.34 -0.75
C LEU A 135 6.23 3.85 -0.65
N HIS A 136 5.20 4.69 -0.78
CA HIS A 136 5.36 6.14 -0.56
C HIS A 136 5.71 6.50 0.89
N ASN A 137 5.64 5.55 1.81
CA ASN A 137 6.08 5.71 3.21
C ASN A 137 7.58 5.48 3.41
N LEU A 138 8.32 5.16 2.36
CA LEU A 138 9.77 4.98 2.40
C LEU A 138 10.50 6.28 2.03
N TYR A 139 11.71 6.45 2.57
CA TYR A 139 12.65 7.43 2.04
C TYR A 139 13.12 7.00 0.64
N ASN A 140 13.53 7.94 -0.21
CA ASN A 140 13.89 7.66 -1.60
C ASN A 140 14.97 6.59 -1.76
N TYR A 141 15.96 6.54 -0.86
CA TYR A 141 17.03 5.54 -0.91
C TYR A 141 16.55 4.13 -0.52
N ASP A 142 15.52 4.01 0.33
CA ASP A 142 14.88 2.74 0.67
C ASP A 142 13.81 2.37 -0.37
N LEU A 143 13.14 3.36 -0.95
CA LEU A 143 12.23 3.16 -2.08
C LEU A 143 12.96 2.54 -3.28
N ASP A 144 14.16 3.04 -3.64
CA ASP A 144 14.99 2.46 -4.70
C ASP A 144 15.30 0.97 -4.43
N LYS A 145 15.69 0.64 -3.18
CA LYS A 145 15.93 -0.76 -2.80
C LYS A 145 14.66 -1.61 -2.90
N ALA A 146 13.54 -1.10 -2.39
CA ALA A 146 12.27 -1.82 -2.39
C ALA A 146 11.78 -2.11 -3.82
N LEU A 147 11.93 -1.15 -4.74
CA LEU A 147 11.60 -1.35 -6.16
C LEU A 147 12.48 -2.44 -6.79
N LYS A 148 13.78 -2.44 -6.49
CA LYS A 148 14.72 -3.49 -6.96
C LYS A 148 14.40 -4.86 -6.38
N GLU A 149 14.00 -4.93 -5.10
CA GLU A 149 13.58 -6.18 -4.46
C GLU A 149 12.27 -6.71 -5.08
N ILE A 150 11.28 -5.86 -5.32
CA ILE A 150 10.05 -6.23 -6.02
C ILE A 150 10.35 -6.75 -7.42
N GLU A 151 11.28 -6.11 -8.13
CA GLU A 151 11.72 -6.58 -9.45
C GLU A 151 12.44 -7.93 -9.36
N ARG A 152 13.32 -8.09 -8.37
CA ARG A 152 14.09 -9.33 -8.16
C ARG A 152 13.19 -10.53 -7.88
N VAL A 153 12.22 -10.40 -6.96
CA VAL A 153 11.39 -11.53 -6.53
C VAL A 153 10.25 -11.85 -7.51
N GLY A 154 9.87 -10.90 -8.37
CA GLY A 154 8.77 -11.05 -9.32
C GLY A 154 9.25 -11.54 -10.69
N LYS A 155 8.80 -12.71 -11.13
CA LYS A 155 9.02 -13.23 -12.49
C LYS A 155 7.96 -12.82 -13.51
N GLY A 156 6.78 -12.41 -13.01
CA GLY A 156 5.62 -12.05 -13.84
C GLY A 156 5.24 -10.58 -13.69
N SER A 157 3.95 -10.31 -13.78
CA SER A 157 3.41 -8.96 -13.68
C SER A 157 3.56 -8.37 -12.28
N LYS A 158 3.64 -7.04 -12.22
CA LYS A 158 3.79 -6.29 -10.96
C LYS A 158 2.90 -5.06 -10.99
N TYR A 159 2.34 -4.68 -9.86
CA TYR A 159 1.54 -3.46 -9.75
C TYR A 159 1.81 -2.74 -8.43
N ILE A 160 2.10 -1.45 -8.52
CA ILE A 160 2.33 -0.58 -7.38
C ILE A 160 1.30 0.57 -7.39
N MET A 161 0.61 0.79 -6.28
CA MET A 161 -0.23 1.97 -6.09
C MET A 161 0.38 2.89 -5.04
N ILE A 162 0.64 4.13 -5.44
CA ILE A 162 1.28 5.14 -4.60
C ILE A 162 0.44 6.42 -4.55
N GLU A 163 0.78 7.30 -3.63
CA GLU A 163 0.18 8.63 -3.54
C GLU A 163 1.00 9.64 -4.32
N SER A 164 0.32 10.58 -4.98
CA SER A 164 0.93 11.56 -5.86
C SER A 164 0.10 12.84 -5.94
N TYR A 165 0.65 13.86 -6.58
CA TYR A 165 -0.02 15.12 -6.85
C TYR A 165 0.36 15.66 -8.24
N ARG A 166 -0.56 16.38 -8.89
CA ARG A 166 -0.38 16.93 -10.24
C ARG A 166 -0.29 18.46 -10.22
N ASN A 167 -0.59 19.07 -9.09
CA ASN A 167 -0.61 20.53 -8.93
C ASN A 167 -0.48 20.88 -7.45
N GLU A 168 -0.21 22.18 -7.16
CA GLU A 168 0.02 22.66 -5.80
C GLU A 168 -1.17 22.45 -4.85
N ARG A 169 -2.41 22.45 -5.36
CA ARG A 169 -3.59 22.19 -4.53
C ARG A 169 -3.62 20.73 -4.06
N GLU A 170 -3.37 19.79 -4.96
CA GLU A 170 -3.30 18.36 -4.62
C GLU A 170 -2.11 18.07 -3.68
N LYS A 171 -0.97 18.76 -3.91
CA LYS A 171 0.20 18.68 -3.03
C LYS A 171 -0.12 19.13 -1.62
N ALA A 172 -0.76 20.30 -1.46
CA ALA A 172 -1.16 20.81 -0.15
C ALA A 172 -2.15 19.84 0.54
N ASN A 173 -3.13 19.32 -0.19
CA ASN A 173 -4.09 18.35 0.34
C ASN A 173 -3.41 17.05 0.79
N LEU A 174 -2.46 16.54 0.00
CA LEU A 174 -1.66 15.36 0.34
C LEU A 174 -0.85 15.61 1.62
N LEU A 175 -0.15 16.74 1.71
CA LEU A 175 0.60 17.15 2.89
C LEU A 175 -0.29 17.29 4.14
N TYR A 176 -1.52 17.79 3.99
CA TYR A 176 -2.47 17.89 5.10
C TYR A 176 -2.99 16.52 5.53
N TRP A 177 -3.20 15.63 4.60
CA TRP A 177 -3.79 14.33 4.89
C TRP A 177 -2.79 13.34 5.49
N GLN A 178 -1.60 13.24 4.92
CA GLN A 178 -0.64 12.18 5.22
C GLN A 178 0.10 12.38 6.55
N LEU A 179 0.28 11.27 7.26
CA LEU A 179 1.07 11.17 8.49
C LEU A 179 2.38 10.42 8.27
N THR A 180 2.39 9.48 7.35
CA THR A 180 3.46 8.47 7.21
C THR A 180 4.28 8.62 5.94
N CYS A 181 3.76 9.33 4.94
CA CYS A 181 4.41 9.53 3.65
C CYS A 181 5.74 10.30 3.78
N TYR A 182 6.80 9.78 3.13
CA TYR A 182 8.09 10.44 2.96
C TYR A 182 8.38 10.78 1.50
N ALA A 183 7.88 9.96 0.54
CA ALA A 183 8.07 10.15 -0.89
C ALA A 183 6.91 10.97 -1.49
N PHE A 184 7.08 12.29 -1.52
CA PHE A 184 6.11 13.23 -2.10
C PHE A 184 6.55 13.60 -3.51
N HIS A 185 6.09 12.85 -4.52
CA HIS A 185 6.50 13.00 -5.91
C HIS A 185 5.31 13.23 -6.84
N THR A 186 5.57 13.95 -7.93
CA THR A 186 4.68 14.03 -9.09
C THR A 186 4.65 12.70 -9.87
N PRO A 187 3.67 12.47 -10.76
CA PRO A 187 3.68 11.26 -11.61
C PRO A 187 4.96 11.10 -12.43
N ASP A 188 5.52 12.20 -12.94
CA ASP A 188 6.76 12.16 -13.75
C ASP A 188 7.98 11.81 -12.90
N GLU A 189 8.06 12.32 -11.66
CA GLU A 189 9.12 11.94 -10.71
C GLU A 189 8.99 10.47 -10.29
N TRP A 190 7.75 9.97 -10.08
CA TRP A 190 7.50 8.56 -9.83
C TRP A 190 7.95 7.68 -11.00
N GLN A 191 7.60 8.07 -12.25
CA GLN A 191 8.06 7.34 -13.44
C GLN A 191 9.58 7.29 -13.50
N TRP A 192 10.24 8.44 -13.29
CA TRP A 192 11.70 8.52 -13.27
C TRP A 192 12.32 7.59 -12.21
N LEU A 193 11.78 7.55 -10.98
CA LEU A 193 12.25 6.67 -9.90
C LEU A 193 12.06 5.19 -10.28
N MET A 194 10.92 4.82 -10.87
CA MET A 194 10.66 3.45 -11.35
C MET A 194 11.68 3.06 -12.43
N ASP A 195 11.93 3.95 -13.39
CA ASP A 195 12.91 3.73 -14.47
C ASP A 195 14.34 3.58 -13.92
N GLN A 196 14.74 4.43 -12.96
CA GLN A 196 16.08 4.33 -12.33
C GLN A 196 16.27 3.02 -11.55
N ALA A 197 15.24 2.53 -10.90
CA ALA A 197 15.28 1.26 -10.18
C ALA A 197 15.20 0.04 -11.12
N GLY A 198 14.90 0.23 -12.41
CA GLY A 198 14.66 -0.84 -13.37
C GLY A 198 13.34 -1.59 -13.15
N TYR A 199 12.36 -0.94 -12.51
CA TYR A 199 11.05 -1.53 -12.28
C TYR A 199 10.28 -1.65 -13.59
N SER A 200 9.83 -2.85 -13.93
CA SER A 200 9.19 -3.17 -15.22
C SER A 200 7.66 -3.35 -15.14
N GLY A 201 7.09 -3.19 -13.95
CA GLY A 201 5.65 -3.36 -13.72
C GLY A 201 4.83 -2.09 -13.98
N ASP A 202 3.52 -2.23 -13.81
CA ASP A 202 2.60 -1.10 -13.85
C ASP A 202 2.56 -0.35 -12.51
N PHE A 203 2.23 0.95 -12.55
CA PHE A 203 1.91 1.69 -11.33
C PHE A 203 0.73 2.62 -11.51
N GLY A 204 0.06 2.93 -10.41
CA GLY A 204 -1.05 3.86 -10.38
C GLY A 204 -0.94 4.86 -9.24
N CYS A 205 -1.51 6.06 -9.43
CA CYS A 205 -1.45 7.13 -8.47
C CYS A 205 -2.81 7.43 -7.83
N ILE A 206 -2.80 7.66 -6.51
CA ILE A 206 -3.92 8.23 -5.77
C ILE A 206 -3.70 9.73 -5.67
N TYR A 207 -4.72 10.53 -6.06
CA TYR A 207 -4.68 11.98 -5.99
C TYR A 207 -5.64 12.51 -4.91
N PHE A 208 -5.25 13.60 -4.26
CA PHE A 208 -6.00 14.25 -3.19
C PHE A 208 -6.75 15.48 -3.70
N VAL A 209 -7.84 15.23 -4.41
CA VAL A 209 -8.67 16.28 -5.00
C VAL A 209 -9.66 16.87 -4.00
N CYS A 210 -9.95 18.16 -4.12
CA CYS A 210 -10.96 18.84 -3.32
C CYS A 210 -12.37 18.40 -3.72
N SER A 211 -13.22 18.06 -2.76
CA SER A 211 -14.62 17.66 -2.99
C SER A 211 -15.53 18.82 -3.45
N TYR A 212 -14.99 20.03 -3.58
CA TYR A 212 -15.77 21.27 -3.80
C TYR A 212 -15.72 21.82 -5.24
N MET A 213 -15.16 21.09 -6.20
CA MET A 213 -15.08 21.58 -7.60
C MET A 213 -16.26 21.20 -8.50
N PHE A 214 -17.43 20.89 -7.94
CA PHE A 214 -18.68 20.77 -8.70
C PHE A 214 -19.82 21.51 -7.98
N ARG A 215 -19.83 22.83 -8.09
CA ARG A 215 -21.02 23.66 -8.04
C ARG A 215 -21.16 24.42 -9.36
#